data_d17b3aa12a894df3f4f414ff3dfdfba7
#
_entry.id   d17b3aa12a894df3f4f414ff3dfdfba7
#
_cell.length_a   1.000
_cell.length_b   1.000
_cell.length_c   1.000
_cell.angle_alpha   90.00
_cell.angle_beta   90.00
_cell.angle_gamma   90.00
#
_symmetry.space_group_name_H-M   'P 1'
#
loop_
_entity.id
_entity.type
_entity.pdbx_description
1 polymer ?
#
loop_
_entity_poly.entity_id
_entity_poly.type
_entity_poly.pdbx_seq_one_letter_code
_entity_poly.pdbx_strand_id
1 'polypeptide(L)'
;LSFGKKGVDMAGTALVTGASSGIGEETAKGLLAAGYIVYAGARRIDAMRSLQAAGARVLSLDVTDDASMTAAVDAILRETGRIDVLVNNAGYGSYGALEDVPLDEGRRQFEVNIFGLARLIQIVLPAMRAQRAGRIVNISSIGGKFGEPFGCWYHATKFAVEGLSDSLRMELHPFGIDVVVIQPGATHSEWAKIAYDNLIKYSGEGAYRKAAAAHAKMMEAGHRGSIPAPPGVVAKTIVRAVQARKPGTRYATGGLARTMLFMRRVLSDRAFDAMFRMIERQTANSKA
;
A
#
# COMPACT_ATOMS: atom_id res chain seq x y z
N LEU A 1 28.53 -26.44 -33.71
CA LEU A 1 27.81 -26.57 -32.45
C LEU A 1 27.59 -25.19 -31.85
N SER A 2 26.45 -24.56 -32.19
CA SER A 2 26.03 -23.25 -31.72
C SER A 2 25.37 -23.45 -30.32
N PHE A 3 26.02 -23.00 -29.28
CA PHE A 3 25.38 -22.86 -27.96
C PHE A 3 24.44 -21.67 -28.03
N GLY A 4 23.16 -21.91 -28.35
CA GLY A 4 22.10 -20.94 -28.19
C GLY A 4 22.06 -20.50 -26.72
N LYS A 5 22.25 -19.20 -26.46
CA LYS A 5 21.93 -18.60 -25.17
C LYS A 5 20.47 -18.93 -24.87
N LYS A 6 20.20 -19.78 -23.87
CA LYS A 6 18.86 -19.92 -23.30
C LYS A 6 18.46 -18.53 -22.83
N GLY A 7 17.50 -17.92 -23.52
CA GLY A 7 16.86 -16.70 -23.05
C GLY A 7 16.34 -17.00 -21.65
N VAL A 8 16.63 -16.12 -20.71
CA VAL A 8 16.02 -16.16 -19.37
C VAL A 8 14.51 -16.02 -19.61
N ASP A 9 13.74 -17.08 -19.33
CA ASP A 9 12.29 -17.01 -19.38
C ASP A 9 11.85 -15.91 -18.41
N MET A 10 11.40 -14.78 -18.97
CA MET A 10 10.96 -13.63 -18.17
C MET A 10 9.71 -14.02 -17.38
N ALA A 11 9.72 -13.77 -16.08
CA ALA A 11 8.63 -14.17 -15.19
C ALA A 11 7.31 -13.42 -15.44
N GLY A 12 7.28 -12.42 -16.31
CA GLY A 12 6.11 -11.63 -16.70
C GLY A 12 6.34 -10.12 -16.58
N THR A 13 5.29 -9.35 -16.84
CA THR A 13 5.30 -7.86 -16.77
C THR A 13 4.55 -7.38 -15.54
N ALA A 14 5.18 -6.54 -14.74
CA ALA A 14 4.63 -6.00 -13.50
C ALA A 14 4.58 -4.47 -13.51
N LEU A 15 3.45 -3.89 -13.13
CA LEU A 15 3.29 -2.46 -12.83
C LEU A 15 3.22 -2.27 -11.32
N VAL A 16 4.09 -1.41 -10.78
CA VAL A 16 4.11 -1.03 -9.35
C VAL A 16 3.84 0.46 -9.22
N THR A 17 2.75 0.85 -8.55
CA THR A 17 2.42 2.25 -8.31
C THR A 17 3.05 2.76 -7.00
N GLY A 18 3.33 4.07 -6.94
CA GLY A 18 3.98 4.66 -5.76
C GLY A 18 5.40 4.14 -5.54
N ALA A 19 6.12 3.84 -6.62
CA ALA A 19 7.44 3.21 -6.59
C ALA A 19 8.58 4.18 -6.27
N SER A 20 8.32 5.46 -6.01
CA SER A 20 9.35 6.46 -5.74
C SER A 20 9.99 6.36 -4.35
N SER A 21 9.45 5.55 -3.45
CA SER A 21 10.00 5.34 -2.10
C SER A 21 9.39 4.11 -1.39
N GLY A 22 10.01 3.71 -0.30
CA GLY A 22 9.44 2.78 0.69
C GLY A 22 9.04 1.41 0.14
N ILE A 23 7.82 0.96 0.43
CA ILE A 23 7.32 -0.38 0.05
C ILE A 23 7.30 -0.54 -1.47
N GLY A 24 6.88 0.50 -2.21
CA GLY A 24 6.80 0.45 -3.67
C GLY A 24 8.18 0.30 -4.33
N GLU A 25 9.15 1.07 -3.87
CA GLU A 25 10.54 1.00 -4.35
C GLU A 25 11.15 -0.39 -4.09
N GLU A 26 11.05 -0.88 -2.86
CA GLU A 26 11.58 -2.20 -2.49
C GLU A 26 10.84 -3.35 -3.19
N THR A 27 9.54 -3.17 -3.49
CA THR A 27 8.76 -4.14 -4.29
C THR A 27 9.24 -4.17 -5.73
N ALA A 28 9.49 -3.01 -6.34
CA ALA A 28 10.02 -2.92 -7.69
C ALA A 28 11.40 -3.61 -7.78
N LYS A 29 12.31 -3.33 -6.83
CA LYS A 29 13.62 -4.03 -6.73
C LYS A 29 13.46 -5.54 -6.59
N GLY A 30 12.57 -5.98 -5.72
CA GLY A 30 12.32 -7.40 -5.48
C GLY A 30 11.76 -8.14 -6.70
N LEU A 31 10.85 -7.51 -7.45
CA LEU A 31 10.31 -8.07 -8.68
C LEU A 31 11.33 -8.10 -9.82
N LEU A 32 12.20 -7.08 -9.95
CA LEU A 32 13.34 -7.10 -10.87
C LEU A 32 14.26 -8.29 -10.57
N ALA A 33 14.64 -8.46 -9.30
CA ALA A 33 15.47 -9.59 -8.87
C ALA A 33 14.80 -10.95 -9.11
N ALA A 34 13.47 -10.99 -9.14
CA ALA A 34 12.67 -12.18 -9.48
C ALA A 34 12.48 -12.41 -10.98
N GLY A 35 13.09 -11.59 -11.86
CA GLY A 35 13.09 -11.73 -13.30
C GLY A 35 11.90 -11.11 -14.03
N TYR A 36 11.11 -10.27 -13.37
CA TYR A 36 10.00 -9.55 -14.01
C TYR A 36 10.51 -8.34 -14.82
N ILE A 37 9.80 -8.03 -15.93
CA ILE A 37 9.86 -6.70 -16.53
C ILE A 37 9.06 -5.79 -15.60
N VAL A 38 9.72 -4.83 -14.94
CA VAL A 38 9.08 -3.98 -13.95
C VAL A 38 8.91 -2.56 -14.50
N TYR A 39 7.67 -2.10 -14.48
CA TYR A 39 7.31 -0.70 -14.69
C TYR A 39 7.06 -0.06 -13.32
N ALA A 40 7.90 0.90 -12.98
CA ALA A 40 7.83 1.65 -11.73
C ALA A 40 7.13 2.98 -12.00
N GLY A 41 5.91 3.12 -11.49
CA GLY A 41 5.07 4.30 -11.70
C GLY A 41 5.00 5.20 -10.46
N ALA A 42 5.30 6.49 -10.60
CA ALA A 42 5.08 7.52 -9.59
C ALA A 42 5.11 8.92 -10.21
N ARG A 43 4.66 9.93 -9.44
CA ARG A 43 4.75 11.34 -9.85
C ARG A 43 6.18 11.88 -9.84
N ARG A 44 7.00 11.41 -8.89
CA ARG A 44 8.40 11.87 -8.69
C ARG A 44 9.36 10.98 -9.49
N ILE A 45 9.52 11.25 -10.78
CA ILE A 45 10.40 10.47 -11.68
C ILE A 45 11.84 10.47 -11.17
N ASP A 46 12.36 11.64 -10.77
CA ASP A 46 13.76 11.77 -10.32
C ASP A 46 14.10 10.91 -9.11
N ALA A 47 13.11 10.64 -8.24
CA ALA A 47 13.28 9.75 -7.09
C ALA A 47 13.41 8.26 -7.48
N MET A 48 13.14 7.91 -8.75
CA MET A 48 13.22 6.54 -9.24
C MET A 48 14.46 6.23 -10.07
N ARG A 49 15.47 7.14 -10.10
CA ARG A 49 16.72 6.93 -10.87
C ARG A 49 17.46 5.66 -10.48
N SER A 50 17.44 5.30 -9.19
CA SER A 50 18.05 4.05 -8.71
C SER A 50 17.34 2.81 -9.26
N LEU A 51 16.03 2.85 -9.38
CA LEU A 51 15.23 1.77 -9.99
C LEU A 51 15.52 1.67 -11.48
N GLN A 52 15.62 2.81 -12.17
CA GLN A 52 15.96 2.86 -13.59
C GLN A 52 17.36 2.26 -13.84
N ALA A 53 18.35 2.64 -13.05
CA ALA A 53 19.69 2.07 -13.12
C ALA A 53 19.71 0.55 -12.81
N ALA A 54 18.80 0.07 -11.99
CA ALA A 54 18.61 -1.35 -11.70
C ALA A 54 17.82 -2.12 -12.80
N GLY A 55 17.38 -1.43 -13.87
CA GLY A 55 16.68 -2.05 -15.00
C GLY A 55 15.16 -1.90 -15.00
N ALA A 56 14.57 -1.16 -14.06
CA ALA A 56 13.15 -0.84 -14.12
C ALA A 56 12.86 0.20 -15.22
N ARG A 57 11.69 0.07 -15.83
CA ARG A 57 11.13 1.07 -16.75
C ARG A 57 10.33 2.07 -15.91
N VAL A 58 10.75 3.31 -15.90
CA VAL A 58 10.16 4.35 -15.06
C VAL A 58 9.08 5.09 -15.82
N LEU A 59 7.90 5.26 -15.23
CA LEU A 59 6.75 5.96 -15.80
C LEU A 59 6.27 7.09 -14.90
N SER A 60 5.93 8.24 -15.50
CA SER A 60 5.13 9.25 -14.82
C SER A 60 3.72 8.70 -14.62
N LEU A 61 3.30 8.57 -13.36
CA LEU A 61 1.99 8.01 -13.02
C LEU A 61 1.40 8.74 -11.83
N ASP A 62 0.32 9.48 -12.08
CA ASP A 62 -0.56 10.01 -11.04
C ASP A 62 -1.85 9.19 -11.02
N VAL A 63 -2.11 8.51 -9.91
CA VAL A 63 -3.30 7.67 -9.76
C VAL A 63 -4.60 8.49 -9.58
N THR A 64 -4.51 9.82 -9.54
CA THR A 64 -5.67 10.73 -9.52
C THR A 64 -5.97 11.33 -10.88
N ASP A 65 -5.19 10.97 -11.90
CA ASP A 65 -5.33 11.46 -13.28
C ASP A 65 -5.57 10.28 -14.23
N ASP A 66 -6.78 10.23 -14.80
CA ASP A 66 -7.20 9.17 -15.71
C ASP A 66 -6.33 9.10 -16.97
N ALA A 67 -5.96 10.24 -17.53
CA ALA A 67 -5.11 10.30 -18.71
C ALA A 67 -3.70 9.76 -18.40
N SER A 68 -3.15 10.10 -17.24
CA SER A 68 -1.86 9.58 -16.78
C SER A 68 -1.88 8.06 -16.60
N MET A 69 -2.92 7.52 -15.99
CA MET A 69 -3.08 6.08 -15.79
C MET A 69 -3.24 5.34 -17.12
N THR A 70 -4.08 5.84 -18.01
CA THR A 70 -4.32 5.26 -19.33
C THR A 70 -3.05 5.26 -20.17
N ALA A 71 -2.36 6.41 -20.23
CA ALA A 71 -1.09 6.51 -20.99
C ALA A 71 -0.02 5.54 -20.46
N ALA A 72 0.08 5.36 -19.15
CA ALA A 72 1.02 4.41 -18.55
C ALA A 72 0.70 2.97 -18.92
N VAL A 73 -0.56 2.54 -18.83
CA VAL A 73 -0.98 1.17 -19.21
C VAL A 73 -0.80 0.94 -20.69
N ASP A 74 -1.17 1.89 -21.55
CA ASP A 74 -1.01 1.80 -23.01
C ASP A 74 0.48 1.69 -23.41
N ALA A 75 1.36 2.41 -22.72
CA ALA A 75 2.80 2.31 -22.95
C ALA A 75 3.31 0.89 -22.63
N ILE A 76 2.87 0.31 -21.51
CA ILE A 76 3.22 -1.07 -21.12
C ILE A 76 2.72 -2.06 -22.17
N LEU A 77 1.44 -1.97 -22.55
CA LEU A 77 0.82 -2.90 -23.49
C LEU A 77 1.42 -2.80 -24.90
N ARG A 78 1.77 -1.59 -25.37
CA ARG A 78 2.49 -1.42 -26.64
C ARG A 78 3.87 -2.07 -26.66
N GLU A 79 4.56 -2.05 -25.52
CA GLU A 79 5.92 -2.56 -25.44
C GLU A 79 6.00 -4.05 -25.15
N THR A 80 5.10 -4.59 -24.32
CA THR A 80 5.16 -5.98 -23.85
C THR A 80 3.97 -6.84 -24.27
N GLY A 81 2.90 -6.23 -24.75
CA GLY A 81 1.67 -6.92 -25.13
C GLY A 81 0.87 -7.45 -23.94
N ARG A 82 1.37 -7.29 -22.69
CA ARG A 82 0.76 -7.91 -21.50
C ARG A 82 1.04 -7.17 -20.20
N ILE A 83 0.17 -7.39 -19.23
CA ILE A 83 0.39 -7.02 -17.83
C ILE A 83 -0.01 -8.23 -16.97
N ASP A 84 0.96 -8.83 -16.28
CA ASP A 84 0.73 -10.02 -15.45
C ASP A 84 0.45 -9.67 -13.99
N VAL A 85 1.07 -8.59 -13.52
CA VAL A 85 1.00 -8.16 -12.13
C VAL A 85 0.72 -6.66 -12.05
N LEU A 86 -0.30 -6.30 -11.28
CA LEU A 86 -0.53 -4.92 -10.85
C LEU A 86 -0.35 -4.84 -9.34
N VAL A 87 0.59 -4.02 -8.87
CA VAL A 87 0.76 -3.71 -7.45
C VAL A 87 0.26 -2.29 -7.18
N ASN A 88 -0.94 -2.18 -6.64
CA ASN A 88 -1.55 -0.94 -6.18
C ASN A 88 -0.99 -0.56 -4.82
N ASN A 89 0.15 0.13 -4.83
CA ASN A 89 0.85 0.56 -3.62
C ASN A 89 0.74 2.08 -3.38
N ALA A 90 0.47 2.87 -4.40
CA ALA A 90 0.27 4.31 -4.23
C ALA A 90 -0.81 4.60 -3.18
N GLY A 91 -0.47 5.45 -2.21
CA GLY A 91 -1.38 5.80 -1.12
C GLY A 91 -0.66 6.60 -0.04
N TYR A 92 -1.43 7.30 0.77
CA TYR A 92 -0.92 8.04 1.92
C TYR A 92 -1.93 8.04 3.08
N GLY A 93 -1.48 8.46 4.27
CA GLY A 93 -2.33 8.66 5.43
C GLY A 93 -2.37 10.14 5.82
N SER A 94 -3.56 10.69 5.99
CA SER A 94 -3.77 12.00 6.59
C SER A 94 -4.46 11.80 7.93
N TYR A 95 -3.86 12.30 8.99
CA TYR A 95 -4.33 12.19 10.36
C TYR A 95 -4.77 13.54 10.88
N GLY A 96 -5.74 13.53 11.79
CA GLY A 96 -6.37 14.66 12.46
C GLY A 96 -7.74 14.26 13.00
N ALA A 97 -8.27 15.00 13.97
CA ALA A 97 -9.63 14.79 14.43
C ALA A 97 -10.61 15.04 13.26
N LEU A 98 -11.66 14.24 13.19
CA LEU A 98 -12.60 14.30 12.05
C LEU A 98 -13.18 15.71 11.84
N GLU A 99 -13.45 16.45 12.91
CA GLU A 99 -14.01 17.81 12.81
C GLU A 99 -12.97 18.86 12.41
N ASP A 100 -11.68 18.60 12.64
CA ASP A 100 -10.58 19.52 12.30
C ASP A 100 -10.08 19.33 10.86
N VAL A 101 -10.21 18.11 10.32
CA VAL A 101 -9.71 17.80 8.97
C VAL A 101 -10.70 18.31 7.92
N PRO A 102 -10.30 19.21 7.00
CA PRO A 102 -11.15 19.65 5.91
C PRO A 102 -11.68 18.47 5.09
N LEU A 103 -12.96 18.53 4.70
CA LEU A 103 -13.58 17.46 3.91
C LEU A 103 -12.85 17.21 2.58
N ASP A 104 -12.25 18.23 2.00
CA ASP A 104 -11.49 18.09 0.75
C ASP A 104 -10.22 17.26 0.94
N GLU A 105 -9.59 17.27 2.12
CA GLU A 105 -8.50 16.36 2.43
C GLU A 105 -8.99 14.91 2.53
N GLY A 106 -10.16 14.70 3.15
CA GLY A 106 -10.83 13.40 3.16
C GLY A 106 -11.12 12.88 1.74
N ARG A 107 -11.70 13.73 0.89
CA ARG A 107 -11.96 13.42 -0.54
C ARG A 107 -10.66 13.07 -1.26
N ARG A 108 -9.62 13.90 -1.12
CA ARG A 108 -8.32 13.66 -1.74
C ARG A 108 -7.72 12.32 -1.32
N GLN A 109 -7.86 11.94 -0.05
CA GLN A 109 -7.37 10.65 0.44
C GLN A 109 -8.13 9.48 -0.20
N PHE A 110 -9.44 9.62 -0.41
CA PHE A 110 -10.25 8.64 -1.15
C PHE A 110 -9.87 8.59 -2.64
N GLU A 111 -9.64 9.74 -3.27
CA GLU A 111 -9.18 9.79 -4.68
C GLU A 111 -7.90 8.98 -4.87
N VAL A 112 -6.90 9.17 -4.01
CA VAL A 112 -5.63 8.46 -4.13
C VAL A 112 -5.76 6.98 -3.73
N ASN A 113 -6.34 6.70 -2.54
CA ASN A 113 -6.27 5.37 -1.94
C ASN A 113 -7.32 4.40 -2.47
N ILE A 114 -8.43 4.91 -3.05
CA ILE A 114 -9.58 4.10 -3.47
C ILE A 114 -9.89 4.30 -4.95
N PHE A 115 -10.25 5.52 -5.37
CA PHE A 115 -10.71 5.72 -6.74
C PHE A 115 -9.60 5.50 -7.76
N GLY A 116 -8.39 6.00 -7.49
CA GLY A 116 -7.23 5.75 -8.34
C GLY A 116 -6.83 4.27 -8.41
N LEU A 117 -6.84 3.58 -7.26
CA LEU A 117 -6.64 2.13 -7.21
C LEU A 117 -7.68 1.39 -8.04
N ALA A 118 -8.97 1.69 -7.85
CA ALA A 118 -10.06 1.05 -8.56
C ALA A 118 -10.01 1.35 -10.07
N ARG A 119 -9.74 2.61 -10.44
CA ARG A 119 -9.65 3.01 -11.83
C ARG A 119 -8.49 2.34 -12.56
N LEU A 120 -7.32 2.25 -11.94
CA LEU A 120 -6.19 1.55 -12.56
C LEU A 120 -6.47 0.06 -12.75
N ILE A 121 -7.18 -0.57 -11.81
CA ILE A 121 -7.68 -1.95 -11.98
C ILE A 121 -8.59 -2.03 -13.22
N GLN A 122 -9.56 -1.12 -13.37
CA GLN A 122 -10.45 -1.10 -14.54
C GLN A 122 -9.68 -1.02 -15.87
N ILE A 123 -8.61 -0.21 -15.91
CA ILE A 123 -7.81 -0.01 -17.12
C ILE A 123 -7.00 -1.28 -17.48
N VAL A 124 -6.44 -2.00 -16.51
CA VAL A 124 -5.64 -3.21 -16.78
C VAL A 124 -6.49 -4.47 -17.00
N LEU A 125 -7.71 -4.53 -16.47
CA LEU A 125 -8.56 -5.72 -16.51
C LEU A 125 -8.86 -6.25 -17.92
N PRO A 126 -9.12 -5.44 -18.95
CA PRO A 126 -9.33 -5.97 -20.31
C PRO A 126 -8.16 -6.84 -20.79
N ALA A 127 -6.92 -6.41 -20.58
CA ALA A 127 -5.73 -7.17 -20.95
C ALA A 127 -5.61 -8.46 -20.13
N MET A 128 -5.75 -8.39 -18.80
CA MET A 128 -5.68 -9.58 -17.93
C MET A 128 -6.79 -10.60 -18.25
N ARG A 129 -8.01 -10.14 -18.57
CA ARG A 129 -9.10 -11.04 -18.98
C ARG A 129 -8.82 -11.73 -20.32
N ALA A 130 -8.28 -10.99 -21.31
CA ALA A 130 -7.88 -11.56 -22.58
C ALA A 130 -6.76 -12.61 -22.39
N GLN A 131 -5.82 -12.38 -21.50
CA GLN A 131 -4.77 -13.32 -21.10
C GLN A 131 -5.30 -14.54 -20.33
N ARG A 132 -6.51 -14.46 -19.76
CA ARG A 132 -7.07 -15.42 -18.78
C ARG A 132 -6.12 -15.69 -17.61
N ALA A 133 -5.34 -14.71 -17.25
CA ALA A 133 -4.36 -14.74 -16.18
C ALA A 133 -4.03 -13.33 -15.73
N GLY A 134 -3.75 -13.16 -14.45
CA GLY A 134 -3.31 -11.89 -13.88
C GLY A 134 -3.26 -11.94 -12.36
N ARG A 135 -2.54 -11.02 -11.77
CA ARG A 135 -2.49 -10.88 -10.32
C ARG A 135 -2.55 -9.42 -9.91
N ILE A 136 -3.57 -9.08 -9.15
CA ILE A 136 -3.78 -7.75 -8.58
C ILE A 136 -3.41 -7.83 -7.11
N VAL A 137 -2.43 -7.03 -6.69
CA VAL A 137 -1.96 -6.92 -5.31
C VAL A 137 -2.31 -5.55 -4.77
N ASN A 138 -3.27 -5.48 -3.86
CA ASN A 138 -3.72 -4.23 -3.25
C ASN A 138 -3.07 -4.06 -1.87
N ILE A 139 -2.37 -2.93 -1.67
CA ILE A 139 -1.75 -2.61 -0.39
C ILE A 139 -2.78 -1.96 0.52
N SER A 140 -3.34 -2.77 1.43
CA SER A 140 -4.19 -2.32 2.52
C SER A 140 -3.34 -1.87 3.72
N SER A 141 -3.73 -2.25 4.91
CA SER A 141 -3.06 -2.08 6.20
C SER A 141 -3.73 -2.98 7.22
N ILE A 142 -3.10 -3.23 8.35
CA ILE A 142 -3.83 -3.71 9.54
C ILE A 142 -4.95 -2.72 9.91
N GLY A 143 -4.75 -1.42 9.64
CA GLY A 143 -5.76 -0.37 9.78
C GLY A 143 -6.96 -0.48 8.83
N GLY A 144 -7.02 -1.51 7.96
CA GLY A 144 -8.22 -1.93 7.23
C GLY A 144 -9.11 -2.91 8.02
N LYS A 145 -8.75 -3.24 9.27
CA LYS A 145 -9.51 -4.14 10.15
C LYS A 145 -9.87 -3.51 11.50
N PHE A 146 -9.28 -2.39 11.83
CA PHE A 146 -9.61 -1.60 13.03
C PHE A 146 -9.29 -0.13 12.78
N GLY A 147 -9.87 0.75 13.61
CA GLY A 147 -9.55 2.18 13.64
C GLY A 147 -8.68 2.53 14.85
N GLU A 148 -7.99 3.64 14.75
CA GLU A 148 -7.31 4.31 15.85
C GLU A 148 -7.66 5.80 15.87
N PRO A 149 -7.46 6.52 16.99
CA PRO A 149 -7.75 7.94 17.05
C PRO A 149 -7.06 8.74 15.95
N PHE A 150 -7.70 9.81 15.50
CA PHE A 150 -7.21 10.73 14.47
C PHE A 150 -7.04 10.16 13.06
N GLY A 151 -7.24 8.85 12.86
CA GLY A 151 -7.08 8.19 11.56
C GLY A 151 -8.39 7.91 10.81
N CYS A 152 -9.51 8.61 11.10
CA CYS A 152 -10.83 8.28 10.55
C CYS A 152 -10.85 8.11 9.03
N TRP A 153 -10.32 9.08 8.29
CA TRP A 153 -10.28 9.03 6.82
C TRP A 153 -9.36 7.92 6.30
N TYR A 154 -8.17 7.78 6.90
CA TYR A 154 -7.23 6.73 6.51
C TYR A 154 -7.82 5.34 6.71
N HIS A 155 -8.35 5.06 7.90
CA HIS A 155 -8.97 3.76 8.20
C HIS A 155 -10.15 3.49 7.27
N ALA A 156 -11.02 4.48 7.03
CA ALA A 156 -12.13 4.36 6.09
C ALA A 156 -11.63 3.92 4.70
N THR A 157 -10.55 4.53 4.18
CA THR A 157 -9.99 4.09 2.88
C THR A 157 -9.46 2.66 2.94
N LYS A 158 -8.79 2.25 4.03
CA LYS A 158 -8.23 0.89 4.11
C LYS A 158 -9.31 -0.19 4.31
N PHE A 159 -10.39 0.12 5.03
CA PHE A 159 -11.59 -0.75 5.06
C PHE A 159 -12.22 -0.85 3.66
N ALA A 160 -12.29 0.25 2.92
CA ALA A 160 -12.80 0.24 1.54
C ALA A 160 -11.94 -0.64 0.61
N VAL A 161 -10.60 -0.56 0.70
CA VAL A 161 -9.69 -1.47 -0.05
C VAL A 161 -9.97 -2.94 0.27
N GLU A 162 -10.21 -3.28 1.54
CA GLU A 162 -10.51 -4.64 1.96
C GLU A 162 -11.82 -5.17 1.35
N GLY A 163 -12.91 -4.38 1.45
CA GLY A 163 -14.22 -4.75 0.90
C GLY A 163 -14.22 -4.83 -0.63
N LEU A 164 -13.62 -3.82 -1.30
CA LEU A 164 -13.45 -3.81 -2.75
C LEU A 164 -12.68 -5.05 -3.23
N SER A 165 -11.58 -5.38 -2.55
CA SER A 165 -10.74 -6.53 -2.93
C SER A 165 -11.48 -7.87 -2.73
N ASP A 166 -12.34 -7.99 -1.73
CA ASP A 166 -13.12 -9.22 -1.50
C ASP A 166 -14.15 -9.45 -2.62
N SER A 167 -14.90 -8.41 -3.02
CA SER A 167 -15.85 -8.49 -4.14
C SER A 167 -15.12 -8.79 -5.44
N LEU A 168 -14.09 -8.03 -5.73
CA LEU A 168 -13.30 -8.16 -6.96
C LEU A 168 -12.68 -9.56 -7.12
N ARG A 169 -12.23 -10.17 -6.03
CA ARG A 169 -11.68 -11.53 -6.04
C ARG A 169 -12.69 -12.55 -6.56
N MET A 170 -13.96 -12.42 -6.14
CA MET A 170 -15.03 -13.31 -6.58
C MET A 170 -15.41 -13.05 -8.04
N GLU A 171 -15.48 -11.79 -8.45
CA GLU A 171 -15.79 -11.38 -9.82
C GLU A 171 -14.72 -11.87 -10.82
N LEU A 172 -13.45 -11.85 -10.43
CA LEU A 172 -12.33 -12.14 -11.32
C LEU A 172 -11.91 -13.62 -11.35
N HIS A 173 -12.37 -14.42 -10.39
CA HIS A 173 -12.06 -15.84 -10.31
C HIS A 173 -12.37 -16.61 -11.63
N PRO A 174 -13.49 -16.40 -12.34
CA PRO A 174 -13.79 -17.09 -13.58
C PRO A 174 -12.81 -16.76 -14.73
N PHE A 175 -12.07 -15.65 -14.59
CA PHE A 175 -11.08 -15.21 -15.59
C PHE A 175 -9.64 -15.65 -15.26
N GLY A 176 -9.44 -16.39 -14.16
CA GLY A 176 -8.11 -16.81 -13.73
C GLY A 176 -7.24 -15.69 -13.19
N ILE A 177 -7.85 -14.61 -12.69
CA ILE A 177 -7.16 -13.45 -12.13
C ILE A 177 -7.24 -13.50 -10.60
N ASP A 178 -6.09 -13.52 -9.94
CA ASP A 178 -6.00 -13.50 -8.48
C ASP A 178 -6.02 -12.07 -7.93
N VAL A 179 -6.75 -11.86 -6.84
CA VAL A 179 -6.73 -10.62 -6.06
C VAL A 179 -6.20 -10.89 -4.66
N VAL A 180 -5.09 -10.24 -4.33
CA VAL A 180 -4.35 -10.42 -3.08
C VAL A 180 -4.30 -9.12 -2.31
N VAL A 181 -4.58 -9.18 -1.02
CA VAL A 181 -4.46 -8.02 -0.12
C VAL A 181 -3.23 -8.18 0.77
N ILE A 182 -2.37 -7.18 0.78
CA ILE A 182 -1.27 -7.08 1.74
C ILE A 182 -1.73 -6.18 2.88
N GLN A 183 -1.50 -6.62 4.10
CA GLN A 183 -1.87 -5.91 5.33
C GLN A 183 -0.59 -5.57 6.13
N PRO A 184 0.13 -4.48 5.76
CA PRO A 184 1.28 -4.04 6.52
C PRO A 184 0.88 -3.59 7.93
N GLY A 185 1.70 -3.95 8.92
CA GLY A 185 1.75 -3.29 10.21
C GLY A 185 2.72 -2.10 10.18
N ALA A 186 3.23 -1.71 11.34
CA ALA A 186 4.20 -0.62 11.43
C ALA A 186 5.39 -0.87 10.51
N THR A 187 5.68 0.10 9.64
CA THR A 187 6.73 0.01 8.62
C THR A 187 7.44 1.35 8.50
N HIS A 188 8.76 1.34 8.45
CA HIS A 188 9.54 2.54 8.19
C HIS A 188 9.26 3.08 6.78
N SER A 189 8.66 4.27 6.67
CA SER A 189 8.34 4.90 5.39
C SER A 189 8.06 6.39 5.53
N GLU A 190 8.08 7.14 4.43
CA GLU A 190 7.64 8.54 4.39
C GLU A 190 6.19 8.71 4.84
N TRP A 191 5.37 7.68 4.75
CA TRP A 191 3.96 7.68 5.14
C TRP A 191 3.74 8.19 6.57
N ALA A 192 4.57 7.76 7.50
CA ALA A 192 4.42 8.13 8.90
C ALA A 192 4.76 9.57 9.18
N LYS A 193 5.76 10.11 8.48
CA LYS A 193 6.04 11.54 8.56
C LYS A 193 4.86 12.36 8.03
N ILE A 194 4.26 11.95 6.92
CA ILE A 194 3.09 12.63 6.35
C ILE A 194 1.91 12.57 7.31
N ALA A 195 1.64 11.41 7.91
CA ALA A 195 0.57 11.25 8.87
C ALA A 195 0.78 12.11 10.13
N TYR A 196 2.01 12.13 10.66
CA TYR A 196 2.40 12.97 11.78
C TYR A 196 2.25 14.47 11.47
N ASP A 197 2.82 14.91 10.35
CA ASP A 197 2.78 16.33 9.95
C ASP A 197 1.33 16.82 9.81
N ASN A 198 0.45 16.00 9.21
CA ASN A 198 -0.96 16.31 9.07
C ASN A 198 -1.71 16.31 10.41
N LEU A 199 -1.40 15.38 11.34
CA LEU A 199 -1.97 15.37 12.67
C LEU A 199 -1.69 16.68 13.41
N ILE A 200 -0.45 17.14 13.39
CA ILE A 200 -0.06 18.40 14.03
C ILE A 200 -0.67 19.60 13.29
N LYS A 201 -0.67 19.58 11.96
CA LYS A 201 -1.25 20.66 11.15
C LYS A 201 -2.74 20.87 11.43
N TYR A 202 -3.51 19.78 11.53
CA TYR A 202 -4.97 19.88 11.66
C TYR A 202 -5.43 19.96 13.12
N SER A 203 -4.84 19.18 14.01
CA SER A 203 -5.31 19.06 15.40
C SER A 203 -4.26 19.40 16.45
N GLY A 204 -3.14 20.03 16.04
CA GLY A 204 -2.10 20.51 16.95
C GLY A 204 -2.53 21.72 17.80
N GLU A 205 -3.67 22.31 17.51
CA GLU A 205 -4.27 23.41 18.26
C GLU A 205 -5.73 23.07 18.61
N GLY A 206 -6.42 23.94 19.36
CA GLY A 206 -7.84 23.79 19.67
C GLY A 206 -8.17 22.67 20.67
N ALA A 207 -9.37 22.10 20.54
CA ALA A 207 -9.94 21.15 21.50
C ALA A 207 -9.15 19.84 21.59
N TYR A 208 -8.57 19.39 20.48
CA TYR A 208 -7.84 18.11 20.40
C TYR A 208 -6.34 18.22 20.68
N ARG A 209 -5.78 19.42 20.88
CA ARG A 209 -4.33 19.65 21.04
C ARG A 209 -3.62 18.65 21.95
N LYS A 210 -4.16 18.42 23.15
CA LYS A 210 -3.53 17.53 24.14
C LYS A 210 -3.54 16.07 23.67
N ALA A 211 -4.66 15.62 23.12
CA ALA A 211 -4.82 14.25 22.61
C ALA A 211 -3.98 14.03 21.37
N ALA A 212 -3.97 14.99 20.43
CA ALA A 212 -3.13 14.94 19.23
C ALA A 212 -1.65 14.90 19.57
N ALA A 213 -1.18 15.70 20.54
CA ALA A 213 0.20 15.65 21.01
C ALA A 213 0.58 14.29 21.64
N ALA A 214 -0.34 13.68 22.42
CA ALA A 214 -0.12 12.35 22.98
C ALA A 214 -0.04 11.27 21.87
N HIS A 215 -0.96 11.33 20.90
CA HIS A 215 -0.96 10.43 19.76
C HIS A 215 0.28 10.60 18.88
N ALA A 216 0.72 11.83 18.62
CA ALA A 216 1.94 12.14 17.89
C ALA A 216 3.19 11.52 18.57
N LYS A 217 3.30 11.60 19.89
CA LYS A 217 4.37 10.91 20.64
C LYS A 217 4.30 9.39 20.47
N MET A 218 3.11 8.81 20.48
CA MET A 218 2.93 7.38 20.24
C MET A 218 3.38 6.99 18.83
N MET A 219 3.04 7.78 17.81
CA MET A 219 3.49 7.58 16.44
C MET A 219 5.03 7.67 16.33
N GLU A 220 5.65 8.66 16.96
CA GLU A 220 7.11 8.81 16.98
C GLU A 220 7.80 7.64 17.70
N ALA A 221 7.31 7.26 18.88
CA ALA A 221 7.85 6.12 19.64
C ALA A 221 7.73 4.81 18.82
N GLY A 222 6.58 4.62 18.19
CA GLY A 222 6.36 3.51 17.26
C GLY A 222 7.30 3.52 16.04
N HIS A 223 7.84 4.70 15.67
CA HIS A 223 8.76 4.86 14.53
C HIS A 223 10.23 4.73 14.90
N ARG A 224 10.61 5.13 16.11
CA ARG A 224 12.01 5.09 16.57
C ARG A 224 12.42 3.74 17.17
N GLY A 225 11.46 2.90 17.50
CA GLY A 225 11.71 1.60 18.13
C GLY A 225 12.04 0.47 17.15
N SER A 226 12.21 -0.74 17.67
CA SER A 226 12.40 -1.96 16.89
C SER A 226 11.10 -2.56 16.33
N ILE A 227 9.95 -1.94 16.60
CA ILE A 227 8.63 -2.41 16.17
C ILE A 227 8.41 -2.25 14.66
N PRO A 228 8.72 -1.07 14.04
CA PRO A 228 8.51 -0.92 12.61
C PRO A 228 9.48 -1.79 11.81
N ALA A 229 8.93 -2.54 10.88
CA ALA A 229 9.74 -3.34 9.97
C ALA A 229 10.32 -2.48 8.84
N PRO A 230 11.52 -2.80 8.32
CA PRO A 230 12.00 -2.22 7.07
C PRO A 230 11.01 -2.48 5.91
N PRO A 231 10.86 -1.55 4.95
CA PRO A 231 9.96 -1.74 3.80
C PRO A 231 10.24 -3.03 3.01
N GLY A 232 11.49 -3.48 2.96
CA GLY A 232 11.88 -4.73 2.32
C GLY A 232 11.23 -5.98 2.90
N VAL A 233 10.76 -5.97 4.17
CA VAL A 233 10.00 -7.08 4.76
C VAL A 233 8.63 -7.19 4.10
N VAL A 234 7.97 -6.07 3.87
CA VAL A 234 6.68 -6.02 3.17
C VAL A 234 6.88 -6.39 1.71
N ALA A 235 7.89 -5.84 1.05
CA ALA A 235 8.22 -6.13 -0.34
C ALA A 235 8.49 -7.63 -0.58
N LYS A 236 9.27 -8.29 0.29
CA LYS A 236 9.47 -9.76 0.24
C LYS A 236 8.16 -10.53 0.32
N THR A 237 7.21 -10.05 1.12
CA THR A 237 5.88 -10.68 1.22
C THR A 237 5.07 -10.48 -0.06
N ILE A 238 5.15 -9.29 -0.68
CA ILE A 238 4.52 -9.01 -1.97
C ILE A 238 5.10 -9.92 -3.05
N VAL A 239 6.42 -9.99 -3.20
CA VAL A 239 7.08 -10.85 -4.19
C VAL A 239 6.69 -12.32 -4.00
N ARG A 240 6.69 -12.81 -2.76
CA ARG A 240 6.22 -14.17 -2.46
C ARG A 240 4.77 -14.40 -2.87
N ALA A 241 3.88 -13.43 -2.61
CA ALA A 241 2.48 -13.50 -3.02
C ALA A 241 2.33 -13.48 -4.55
N VAL A 242 3.16 -12.69 -5.23
CA VAL A 242 3.20 -12.62 -6.70
C VAL A 242 3.67 -13.93 -7.32
N GLN A 243 4.67 -14.59 -6.75
CA GLN A 243 5.24 -15.83 -7.28
C GLN A 243 4.47 -17.10 -6.88
N ALA A 244 3.58 -17.02 -5.90
CA ALA A 244 2.85 -18.18 -5.41
C ALA A 244 1.91 -18.75 -6.48
N ARG A 245 1.99 -20.06 -6.75
CA ARG A 245 1.08 -20.72 -7.70
C ARG A 245 -0.41 -20.59 -7.30
N LYS A 246 -0.67 -20.65 -5.99
CA LYS A 246 -1.99 -20.42 -5.38
C LYS A 246 -1.78 -19.43 -4.23
N PRO A 247 -1.90 -18.12 -4.46
CA PRO A 247 -1.70 -17.14 -3.42
C PRO A 247 -2.80 -17.20 -2.36
N GLY A 248 -2.43 -16.89 -1.12
CA GLY A 248 -3.43 -16.57 -0.10
C GLY A 248 -4.15 -15.28 -0.45
N THR A 249 -5.37 -15.11 0.05
CA THR A 249 -6.16 -13.90 -0.21
C THR A 249 -5.63 -12.69 0.57
N ARG A 250 -4.95 -12.92 1.70
CA ARG A 250 -4.41 -11.88 2.60
C ARG A 250 -3.05 -12.29 3.16
N TYR A 251 -2.17 -11.29 3.31
CA TYR A 251 -0.86 -11.46 3.93
C TYR A 251 -0.62 -10.34 4.94
N ALA A 252 -0.69 -10.67 6.24
CA ALA A 252 -0.27 -9.78 7.32
C ALA A 252 1.26 -9.81 7.43
N THR A 253 1.91 -8.64 7.41
CA THR A 253 3.37 -8.52 7.37
C THR A 253 3.85 -7.23 8.03
N GLY A 254 5.09 -7.21 8.50
CA GLY A 254 5.66 -6.06 9.20
C GLY A 254 5.38 -6.05 10.70
N GLY A 255 5.75 -4.95 11.35
CA GLY A 255 5.73 -4.85 12.81
C GLY A 255 4.33 -5.00 13.41
N LEU A 256 4.19 -5.90 14.37
CA LEU A 256 2.97 -6.22 15.12
C LEU A 256 1.74 -6.62 14.29
N ALA A 257 1.86 -6.76 12.96
CA ALA A 257 0.69 -6.98 12.09
C ALA A 257 -0.16 -8.17 12.55
N ARG A 258 0.43 -9.32 12.76
CA ARG A 258 -0.30 -10.54 13.17
C ARG A 258 -0.89 -10.42 14.56
N THR A 259 -0.15 -9.83 15.49
CA THR A 259 -0.59 -9.63 16.88
C THR A 259 -1.81 -8.72 16.93
N MET A 260 -1.78 -7.56 16.26
CA MET A 260 -2.88 -6.60 16.24
C MET A 260 -4.14 -7.19 15.60
N LEU A 261 -4.00 -7.90 14.48
CA LEU A 261 -5.12 -8.57 13.83
C LEU A 261 -5.71 -9.69 14.70
N PHE A 262 -4.86 -10.44 15.42
CA PHE A 262 -5.33 -11.44 16.38
C PHE A 262 -6.09 -10.77 17.54
N MET A 263 -5.54 -9.72 18.16
CA MET A 263 -6.20 -8.98 19.22
C MET A 263 -7.56 -8.42 18.74
N ARG A 264 -7.60 -7.85 17.53
CA ARG A 264 -8.86 -7.35 16.95
C ARG A 264 -9.91 -8.44 16.75
N ARG A 265 -9.48 -9.66 16.49
CA ARG A 265 -10.39 -10.81 16.30
C ARG A 265 -10.99 -11.33 17.62
N VAL A 266 -10.23 -11.25 18.72
CA VAL A 266 -10.63 -11.87 20.00
C VAL A 266 -11.20 -10.87 21.00
N LEU A 267 -10.85 -9.58 20.89
CA LEU A 267 -11.35 -8.55 21.78
C LEU A 267 -12.66 -7.95 21.24
N SER A 268 -13.59 -7.65 22.14
CA SER A 268 -14.73 -6.79 21.83
C SER A 268 -14.27 -5.38 21.46
N ASP A 269 -15.11 -4.59 20.78
CA ASP A 269 -14.78 -3.22 20.40
C ASP A 269 -14.37 -2.38 21.63
N ARG A 270 -15.14 -2.47 22.72
CA ARG A 270 -14.83 -1.75 23.98
C ARG A 270 -13.48 -2.13 24.59
N ALA A 271 -13.13 -3.43 24.55
CA ALA A 271 -11.86 -3.91 25.08
C ALA A 271 -10.68 -3.46 24.21
N PHE A 272 -10.87 -3.49 22.87
CA PHE A 272 -9.87 -3.03 21.91
C PHE A 272 -9.62 -1.51 22.06
N ASP A 273 -10.68 -0.71 22.16
CA ASP A 273 -10.57 0.73 22.42
C ASP A 273 -9.87 1.04 23.76
N ALA A 274 -10.19 0.25 24.82
CA ALA A 274 -9.53 0.41 26.11
C ALA A 274 -8.03 0.12 26.03
N MET A 275 -7.63 -0.87 25.24
CA MET A 275 -6.22 -1.16 24.95
C MET A 275 -5.50 0.03 24.33
N PHE A 276 -6.09 0.65 23.29
CA PHE A 276 -5.49 1.85 22.67
C PHE A 276 -5.35 2.99 23.66
N ARG A 277 -6.40 3.30 24.41
CA ARG A 277 -6.35 4.35 25.47
C ARG A 277 -5.26 4.09 26.52
N MET A 278 -5.03 2.82 26.87
CA MET A 278 -3.96 2.45 27.82
C MET A 278 -2.57 2.69 27.20
N ILE A 279 -2.35 2.29 25.95
CA ILE A 279 -1.08 2.51 25.24
C ILE A 279 -0.78 4.00 25.13
N GLU A 280 -1.75 4.82 24.71
CA GLU A 280 -1.59 6.28 24.62
C GLU A 280 -1.21 6.91 25.97
N ARG A 281 -1.88 6.51 27.07
CA ARG A 281 -1.57 7.01 28.42
C ARG A 281 -0.16 6.63 28.86
N GLN A 282 0.26 5.40 28.62
CA GLN A 282 1.62 4.95 28.96
C GLN A 282 2.67 5.72 28.17
N THR A 283 2.47 5.92 26.86
CA THR A 283 3.40 6.67 26.01
C THR A 283 3.43 8.16 26.38
N ALA A 284 2.30 8.75 26.75
CA ALA A 284 2.23 10.14 27.19
C ALA A 284 2.97 10.38 28.54
N ASN A 285 2.99 9.36 29.41
CA ASN A 285 3.63 9.42 30.73
C ASN A 285 5.10 8.97 30.75
N SER A 286 5.57 8.28 29.73
CA SER A 286 6.99 7.95 29.60
C SER A 286 7.78 9.23 29.35
N LYS A 287 8.65 9.58 30.32
CA LYS A 287 9.59 10.68 30.17
C LYS A 287 10.48 10.41 28.96
N ALA A 288 10.63 11.42 28.13
CA ALA A 288 11.57 11.44 27.01
C ALA A 288 13.00 11.16 27.44
#